data_e34700372449c15dd33aec56263c5472
#
_entry.id   e34700372449c15dd33aec56263c5472
#
_cell.length_a   1.000
_cell.length_b   1.000
_cell.length_c   1.000
_cell.angle_alpha   90.00
_cell.angle_beta   90.00
_cell.angle_gamma   90.00
#
_symmetry.space_group_name_H-M   'P 1'
#
loop_
_entity.id
_entity.type
_entity.pdbx_description
1 polymer ?
#
loop_
_entity_poly.entity_id
_entity_poly.type
_entity_poly.pdbx_seq_one_letter_code
_entity_poly.pdbx_strand_id
1 'polypeptide(L)'
;MSYKENIDQIASLRASQKGAWNAINPESAARMRLQNRFQSGLDIAKYTAGIMRKDMAEYDADSSQYTQSLGCWHGFIGQQKMLAVKKHHGTTNKSYLYLSGWMVAALRSDFGPLPDQSMHEKTSVSGLIEELYTFLRQADARELGDLFKAVDAARAANDSAKEQEVLKQIENFETHVVPIVADIDAGFGNEEATYLLAKRMIEAGACCIQIENQVSDAKQCGHQDGKVTVPHEDFLAKINAVRYAFIELGVDDGVIVARTDSLGAGLTQKIPVSLSEGDLASQYNDYLETTPVTSTDDVNEGDMLLKHKGQLVKPERLPNGLYRFKAGTGEARCVLDCITSLQNGADLIWIETEKPHVKQIGDMVNAVREVVPNAKLVYNNSPSFNWTLNFRQQIFDVWAEEGKDVSAYNRDELMSIDYDATELAAAADEKIRTFQADGARDAGIFHHLITLPTYHTAALSTDNLAKGYFGSEGMLAYVAGVQRKELREGLACVKHQAMAGSNIGDDHKEYFSGEQALKASGKDNTMNQFD
;
A
#
# COMPACT_ATOMS: atom_id res chain seq x y z
N MET A 1 1.45 27.75 -8.28
CA MET A 1 2.18 28.82 -9.03
C MET A 1 2.31 28.33 -10.46
N SER A 2 1.78 29.11 -11.43
CA SER A 2 1.85 28.78 -12.85
C SER A 2 3.28 28.79 -13.39
N TYR A 3 3.48 28.27 -14.59
CA TYR A 3 4.80 28.29 -15.25
C TYR A 3 5.31 29.74 -15.41
N LYS A 4 4.45 30.64 -15.85
CA LYS A 4 4.79 32.06 -16.01
C LYS A 4 5.16 32.74 -14.68
N GLU A 5 4.35 32.51 -13.63
CA GLU A 5 4.62 33.06 -12.29
C GLU A 5 5.98 32.58 -11.75
N ASN A 6 6.38 31.33 -12.00
CA ASN A 6 7.69 30.83 -11.63
C ASN A 6 8.81 31.56 -12.36
N ILE A 7 8.66 31.80 -13.69
CA ILE A 7 9.64 32.57 -14.48
C ILE A 7 9.77 33.99 -13.93
N ASP A 8 8.66 34.69 -13.71
CA ASP A 8 8.64 36.06 -13.23
C ASP A 8 9.27 36.21 -11.84
N GLN A 9 8.99 35.27 -10.93
CA GLN A 9 9.60 35.22 -9.60
C GLN A 9 11.10 35.02 -9.66
N ILE A 10 11.59 34.08 -10.47
CA ILE A 10 13.02 33.81 -10.61
C ILE A 10 13.75 34.99 -11.29
N ALA A 11 13.13 35.62 -12.28
CA ALA A 11 13.65 36.83 -12.91
C ALA A 11 13.81 37.98 -11.90
N SER A 12 12.82 38.17 -11.03
CA SER A 12 12.87 39.16 -9.95
C SER A 12 13.97 38.85 -8.94
N LEU A 13 14.11 37.60 -8.52
CA LEU A 13 15.19 37.16 -7.62
C LEU A 13 16.55 37.40 -8.26
N ARG A 14 16.74 37.04 -9.53
CA ARG A 14 17.96 37.30 -10.29
C ARG A 14 18.34 38.77 -10.29
N ALA A 15 17.37 39.64 -10.57
CA ALA A 15 17.60 41.10 -10.58
C ALA A 15 18.00 41.61 -9.19
N SER A 16 17.48 41.07 -8.10
CA SER A 16 17.81 41.47 -6.73
C SER A 16 19.24 41.09 -6.31
N GLN A 17 19.89 40.11 -6.97
CA GLN A 17 21.20 39.57 -6.62
C GLN A 17 22.39 40.38 -7.16
N LYS A 18 22.16 41.58 -7.66
CA LYS A 18 23.22 42.54 -8.10
C LYS A 18 24.27 41.88 -9.02
N GLY A 19 23.84 41.08 -9.97
CA GLY A 19 24.72 40.45 -10.97
C GLY A 19 25.29 39.07 -10.55
N ALA A 20 25.15 38.64 -9.30
CA ALA A 20 25.62 37.31 -8.86
C ALA A 20 24.95 36.16 -9.63
N TRP A 21 23.70 36.35 -10.07
CA TRP A 21 22.91 35.35 -10.79
C TRP A 21 22.78 35.62 -12.30
N ASN A 22 23.70 36.39 -12.90
CA ASN A 22 23.62 36.74 -14.32
C ASN A 22 23.60 35.52 -15.25
N ALA A 23 24.30 34.45 -14.89
CA ALA A 23 24.30 33.19 -15.66
C ALA A 23 22.99 32.37 -15.57
N ILE A 24 22.13 32.69 -14.63
CA ILE A 24 20.87 31.93 -14.45
C ILE A 24 19.84 32.37 -15.50
N ASN A 25 19.37 31.42 -16.31
CA ASN A 25 18.23 31.64 -17.18
C ASN A 25 16.93 31.41 -16.35
N PRO A 26 16.05 32.42 -16.19
CA PRO A 26 14.84 32.29 -15.38
C PRO A 26 13.89 31.23 -15.88
N GLU A 27 13.77 31.03 -17.19
CA GLU A 27 12.90 29.99 -17.76
C GLU A 27 13.43 28.59 -17.47
N SER A 28 14.73 28.34 -17.70
CA SER A 28 15.36 27.05 -17.37
C SER A 28 15.23 26.70 -15.90
N ALA A 29 15.45 27.68 -15.02
CA ALA A 29 15.28 27.48 -13.58
C ALA A 29 13.82 27.23 -13.19
N ALA A 30 12.85 27.85 -13.85
CA ALA A 30 11.43 27.59 -13.65
C ALA A 30 11.04 26.18 -14.10
N ARG A 31 11.57 25.70 -15.22
CA ARG A 31 11.38 24.31 -15.69
C ARG A 31 11.89 23.30 -14.66
N MET A 32 13.12 23.46 -14.16
CA MET A 32 13.68 22.62 -13.11
C MET A 32 12.84 22.63 -11.84
N ARG A 33 12.32 23.80 -11.43
CA ARG A 33 11.45 23.91 -10.25
C ARG A 33 10.13 23.17 -10.43
N LEU A 34 9.53 23.22 -11.61
CA LEU A 34 8.30 22.48 -11.91
C LEU A 34 8.53 20.98 -12.01
N GLN A 35 9.66 20.54 -12.57
CA GLN A 35 10.05 19.14 -12.61
C GLN A 35 10.28 18.55 -11.21
N ASN A 36 10.65 19.38 -10.25
CA ASN A 36 10.82 19.00 -8.83
C ASN A 36 9.83 19.76 -7.94
N ARG A 37 8.55 19.62 -8.21
CA ARG A 37 7.47 20.37 -7.54
C ARG A 37 7.34 20.11 -6.03
N PHE A 38 7.81 18.96 -5.53
CA PHE A 38 7.85 18.63 -4.11
C PHE A 38 9.26 18.86 -3.57
N GLN A 39 9.39 19.74 -2.56
CA GLN A 39 10.69 20.12 -2.02
C GLN A 39 11.21 19.13 -0.97
N SER A 40 10.29 18.41 -0.29
CA SER A 40 10.63 17.50 0.79
C SER A 40 9.66 16.31 0.84
N GLY A 41 10.01 15.27 1.62
CA GLY A 41 9.08 14.19 1.93
C GLY A 41 7.84 14.68 2.67
N LEU A 42 7.98 15.70 3.53
CA LEU A 42 6.83 16.29 4.24
C LEU A 42 5.84 16.98 3.29
N ASP A 43 6.31 17.61 2.21
CA ASP A 43 5.41 18.19 1.20
C ASP A 43 4.64 17.08 0.47
N ILE A 44 5.30 15.96 0.19
CA ILE A 44 4.67 14.77 -0.39
C ILE A 44 3.64 14.18 0.57
N ALA A 45 4.01 13.98 1.85
CA ALA A 45 3.11 13.44 2.86
C ALA A 45 1.83 14.28 3.01
N LYS A 46 1.96 15.62 3.10
CA LYS A 46 0.82 16.55 3.17
C LYS A 46 -0.05 16.49 1.93
N TYR A 47 0.54 16.52 0.75
CA TYR A 47 -0.18 16.46 -0.52
C TYR A 47 -0.96 15.16 -0.67
N THR A 48 -0.31 14.03 -0.43
CA THR A 48 -0.92 12.70 -0.58
C THR A 48 -1.92 12.37 0.53
N ALA A 49 -1.72 12.89 1.75
CA ALA A 49 -2.72 12.81 2.81
C ALA A 49 -4.04 13.52 2.42
N GLY A 50 -3.93 14.73 1.85
CA GLY A 50 -5.10 15.46 1.34
C GLY A 50 -5.85 14.70 0.24
N ILE A 51 -5.13 14.02 -0.68
CA ILE A 51 -5.76 13.14 -1.68
C ILE A 51 -6.53 12.02 -0.99
N MET A 52 -5.92 11.34 -0.02
CA MET A 52 -6.53 10.21 0.65
C MET A 52 -7.78 10.62 1.44
N ARG A 53 -7.74 11.77 2.14
CA ARG A 53 -8.92 12.33 2.83
C ARG A 53 -10.06 12.67 1.87
N LYS A 54 -9.74 13.27 0.72
CA LYS A 54 -10.72 13.52 -0.33
C LYS A 54 -11.33 12.22 -0.85
N ASP A 55 -10.51 11.23 -1.14
CA ASP A 55 -10.98 9.93 -1.64
C ASP A 55 -11.86 9.19 -0.63
N MET A 56 -11.55 9.29 0.67
CA MET A 56 -12.39 8.75 1.73
C MET A 56 -13.77 9.42 1.76
N ALA A 57 -13.83 10.75 1.60
CA ALA A 57 -15.09 11.50 1.56
C ALA A 57 -15.91 11.19 0.29
N GLU A 58 -15.26 11.00 -0.85
CA GLU A 58 -15.93 10.60 -2.09
C GLU A 58 -16.51 9.18 -1.99
N TYR A 59 -15.77 8.25 -1.36
CA TYR A 59 -16.28 6.92 -1.08
C TYR A 59 -17.50 6.92 -0.12
N ASP A 60 -17.52 7.80 0.89
CA ASP A 60 -18.68 7.94 1.78
C ASP A 60 -19.93 8.39 1.03
N ALA A 61 -19.77 9.19 -0.02
CA ALA A 61 -20.85 9.62 -0.87
C ALA A 61 -21.28 8.58 -1.91
N ASP A 62 -20.30 7.81 -2.42
CA ASP A 62 -20.50 6.79 -3.46
C ASP A 62 -19.44 5.69 -3.31
N SER A 63 -19.84 4.50 -2.88
CA SER A 63 -18.95 3.36 -2.68
C SER A 63 -18.24 2.87 -3.95
N SER A 64 -18.70 3.26 -5.14
CA SER A 64 -17.99 2.98 -6.39
C SER A 64 -16.67 3.77 -6.52
N GLN A 65 -16.45 4.78 -5.68
CA GLN A 65 -15.25 5.62 -5.61
C GLN A 65 -14.15 5.01 -4.70
N TYR A 66 -14.13 3.68 -4.58
CA TYR A 66 -13.08 2.99 -3.86
C TYR A 66 -11.70 3.13 -4.51
N THR A 67 -10.66 2.89 -3.75
CA THR A 67 -9.26 3.02 -4.17
C THR A 67 -8.56 1.67 -4.24
N GLN A 68 -7.46 1.60 -5.00
CA GLN A 68 -6.72 0.36 -5.23
C GLN A 68 -5.21 0.57 -5.18
N SER A 69 -4.46 -0.43 -4.70
CA SER A 69 -3.01 -0.43 -4.78
C SER A 69 -2.42 -1.80 -5.09
N LEU A 70 -1.20 -1.76 -5.59
CA LEU A 70 -0.34 -2.92 -5.76
C LEU A 70 0.90 -2.76 -4.88
N GLY A 71 1.31 -3.84 -4.23
CA GLY A 71 2.56 -3.90 -3.51
C GLY A 71 3.75 -3.68 -4.45
N CYS A 72 4.67 -2.79 -4.05
CA CYS A 72 5.87 -2.44 -4.81
C CYS A 72 7.10 -2.57 -3.91
N TRP A 73 8.11 -3.26 -4.39
CA TRP A 73 9.34 -3.56 -3.64
C TRP A 73 10.56 -2.77 -4.14
N HIS A 74 10.40 -1.97 -5.18
CA HIS A 74 11.45 -1.16 -5.78
C HIS A 74 10.86 0.06 -6.48
N GLY A 75 11.59 1.17 -6.49
CA GLY A 75 11.15 2.43 -7.11
C GLY A 75 10.77 2.29 -8.58
N PHE A 76 11.54 1.54 -9.37
CA PHE A 76 11.22 1.25 -10.77
C PHE A 76 9.86 0.55 -10.93
N ILE A 77 9.53 -0.39 -10.05
CA ILE A 77 8.24 -1.10 -10.09
C ILE A 77 7.08 -0.14 -9.81
N GLY A 78 7.22 0.71 -8.79
CA GLY A 78 6.24 1.75 -8.48
C GLY A 78 6.05 2.75 -9.63
N GLN A 79 7.15 3.19 -10.24
CA GLN A 79 7.14 4.07 -11.40
C GLN A 79 6.44 3.41 -12.61
N GLN A 80 6.81 2.17 -12.95
CA GLN A 80 6.22 1.44 -14.06
C GLN A 80 4.71 1.22 -13.85
N LYS A 81 4.29 0.90 -12.62
CA LYS A 81 2.87 0.78 -12.26
C LYS A 81 2.13 2.09 -12.53
N MET A 82 2.65 3.23 -12.08
CA MET A 82 1.97 4.51 -12.24
C MET A 82 1.97 5.01 -13.69
N LEU A 83 3.06 4.77 -14.45
CA LEU A 83 3.09 5.02 -15.89
C LEU A 83 2.03 4.20 -16.63
N ALA A 84 1.89 2.92 -16.28
CA ALA A 84 0.87 2.05 -16.87
C ALA A 84 -0.56 2.52 -16.54
N VAL A 85 -0.82 2.87 -15.28
CA VAL A 85 -2.13 3.38 -14.85
C VAL A 85 -2.50 4.64 -15.63
N LYS A 86 -1.63 5.65 -15.67
CA LYS A 86 -1.89 6.89 -16.41
C LYS A 86 -2.09 6.65 -17.90
N LYS A 87 -1.29 5.77 -18.49
CA LYS A 87 -1.38 5.40 -19.91
C LYS A 87 -2.71 4.72 -20.28
N HIS A 88 -3.13 3.74 -19.47
CA HIS A 88 -4.30 2.89 -19.80
C HIS A 88 -5.63 3.45 -19.29
N HIS A 89 -5.60 4.26 -18.23
CA HIS A 89 -6.81 4.82 -17.61
C HIS A 89 -6.92 6.35 -17.76
N GLY A 90 -5.89 7.02 -18.29
CA GLY A 90 -5.89 8.47 -18.53
C GLY A 90 -5.72 9.32 -17.25
N THR A 91 -5.62 8.70 -16.08
CA THR A 91 -5.53 9.38 -14.78
C THR A 91 -4.79 8.51 -13.77
N THR A 92 -4.20 9.14 -12.75
CA THR A 92 -3.60 8.46 -11.58
C THR A 92 -4.57 8.37 -10.39
N ASN A 93 -5.74 9.00 -10.50
CA ASN A 93 -6.75 9.05 -9.44
C ASN A 93 -7.16 7.65 -8.96
N LYS A 94 -7.42 7.50 -7.65
CA LYS A 94 -7.83 6.25 -7.00
C LYS A 94 -6.80 5.12 -7.05
N SER A 95 -5.58 5.37 -7.58
CA SER A 95 -4.50 4.39 -7.69
C SER A 95 -3.37 4.72 -6.75
N TYR A 96 -3.21 3.95 -5.67
CA TYR A 96 -2.17 4.12 -4.66
C TYR A 96 -1.04 3.10 -4.84
N LEU A 97 0.04 3.26 -4.09
CA LEU A 97 1.04 2.21 -3.89
C LEU A 97 0.85 1.58 -2.50
N TYR A 98 1.20 0.31 -2.39
CA TYR A 98 1.32 -0.37 -1.11
C TYR A 98 2.78 -0.75 -0.87
N LEU A 99 3.29 -0.41 0.30
CA LEU A 99 4.58 -0.86 0.77
C LEU A 99 4.35 -2.02 1.74
N SER A 100 4.66 -3.23 1.27
CA SER A 100 4.43 -4.47 2.01
C SER A 100 5.62 -4.79 2.92
N GLY A 101 5.37 -5.00 4.20
CA GLY A 101 6.36 -5.49 5.16
C GLY A 101 6.97 -6.82 4.72
N TRP A 102 6.16 -7.74 4.19
CA TRP A 102 6.63 -9.00 3.62
C TRP A 102 7.69 -8.80 2.53
N MET A 103 7.43 -7.90 1.56
CA MET A 103 8.39 -7.65 0.48
C MET A 103 9.65 -6.92 0.97
N VAL A 104 9.54 -6.07 1.99
CA VAL A 104 10.71 -5.45 2.61
C VAL A 104 11.58 -6.53 3.26
N ALA A 105 11.00 -7.42 4.07
CA ALA A 105 11.73 -8.50 4.71
C ALA A 105 12.39 -9.44 3.69
N ALA A 106 11.65 -9.88 2.67
CA ALA A 106 12.11 -10.87 1.71
C ALA A 106 13.10 -10.33 0.67
N LEU A 107 13.04 -9.03 0.32
CA LEU A 107 13.73 -8.48 -0.85
C LEU A 107 14.64 -7.28 -0.55
N ARG A 108 14.53 -6.64 0.62
CA ARG A 108 15.20 -5.37 0.93
C ARG A 108 16.06 -5.39 2.18
N SER A 109 16.07 -6.49 2.93
CA SER A 109 16.91 -6.61 4.12
C SER A 109 18.38 -6.79 3.76
N ASP A 110 19.27 -6.10 4.48
CA ASP A 110 20.72 -6.25 4.37
C ASP A 110 21.21 -7.62 4.89
N PHE A 111 20.39 -8.31 5.70
CA PHE A 111 20.68 -9.69 6.15
C PHE A 111 20.37 -10.76 5.09
N GLY A 112 19.88 -10.38 3.90
CA GLY A 112 19.38 -11.28 2.87
C GLY A 112 17.87 -11.56 3.03
N PRO A 113 17.32 -12.53 2.29
CA PRO A 113 15.90 -12.85 2.34
C PRO A 113 15.47 -13.31 3.72
N LEU A 114 14.50 -12.63 4.32
CA LEU A 114 13.93 -12.95 5.62
C LEU A 114 12.44 -13.26 5.51
N PRO A 115 11.89 -14.09 6.41
CA PRO A 115 10.46 -14.25 6.53
C PRO A 115 9.81 -12.97 7.10
N ASP A 116 8.51 -12.85 6.93
CA ASP A 116 7.69 -11.74 7.43
C ASP A 116 7.48 -11.82 8.95
N GLN A 117 8.52 -11.51 9.70
CA GLN A 117 8.60 -11.66 11.16
C GLN A 117 9.30 -10.47 11.84
N SER A 118 9.27 -9.29 11.25
CA SER A 118 9.86 -8.05 11.78
C SER A 118 11.35 -8.15 12.17
N MET A 119 12.10 -9.00 11.46
CA MET A 119 13.54 -9.20 11.72
C MET A 119 14.44 -8.31 10.86
N HIS A 120 13.90 -7.66 9.83
CA HIS A 120 14.63 -6.74 8.97
C HIS A 120 14.92 -5.41 9.67
N GLU A 121 15.79 -4.63 9.08
CA GLU A 121 16.18 -3.31 9.58
C GLU A 121 14.99 -2.35 9.52
N LYS A 122 14.70 -1.66 10.63
CA LYS A 122 13.59 -0.68 10.71
C LYS A 122 13.66 0.39 9.62
N THR A 123 14.86 0.81 9.25
CA THR A 123 15.09 1.87 8.25
C THR A 123 14.83 1.44 6.82
N SER A 124 14.72 0.14 6.53
CA SER A 124 14.42 -0.37 5.19
C SER A 124 13.06 0.11 4.68
N VAL A 125 12.06 0.24 5.58
CA VAL A 125 10.73 0.74 5.22
C VAL A 125 10.80 2.19 4.78
N SER A 126 11.38 3.08 5.61
CA SER A 126 11.50 4.50 5.27
C SER A 126 12.37 4.72 4.03
N GLY A 127 13.43 3.93 3.86
CA GLY A 127 14.29 3.96 2.67
C GLY A 127 13.53 3.59 1.39
N LEU A 128 12.64 2.61 1.44
CA LEU A 128 11.81 2.25 0.28
C LEU A 128 10.76 3.32 -0.03
N ILE A 129 10.16 3.98 0.97
CA ILE A 129 9.24 5.11 0.75
C ILE A 129 9.96 6.23 -0.02
N GLU A 130 11.14 6.62 0.43
CA GLU A 130 11.95 7.66 -0.22
C GLU A 130 12.33 7.27 -1.66
N GLU A 131 12.73 6.01 -1.88
CA GLU A 131 13.04 5.48 -3.20
C GLU A 131 11.82 5.52 -4.13
N LEU A 132 10.65 5.02 -3.68
CA LEU A 132 9.41 5.04 -4.47
C LEU A 132 9.07 6.47 -4.93
N TYR A 133 9.07 7.42 -4.02
CA TYR A 133 8.78 8.82 -4.39
C TYR A 133 9.86 9.45 -5.28
N THR A 134 11.11 9.06 -5.13
CA THR A 134 12.18 9.51 -6.04
C THR A 134 11.91 9.07 -7.48
N PHE A 135 11.50 7.83 -7.68
CA PHE A 135 11.15 7.31 -9.01
C PHE A 135 9.86 7.92 -9.58
N LEU A 136 8.85 8.17 -8.75
CA LEU A 136 7.61 8.82 -9.19
C LEU A 136 7.86 10.28 -9.61
N ARG A 137 8.67 11.02 -8.85
CA ARG A 137 9.07 12.39 -9.23
C ARG A 137 9.89 12.42 -10.51
N GLN A 138 10.72 11.40 -10.75
CA GLN A 138 11.46 11.29 -12.00
C GLN A 138 10.53 11.05 -13.20
N ALA A 139 9.43 10.30 -13.03
CA ALA A 139 8.40 10.17 -14.07
C ALA A 139 7.77 11.54 -14.41
N ASP A 140 7.45 12.34 -13.40
CA ASP A 140 6.95 13.71 -13.59
C ASP A 140 7.97 14.58 -14.34
N ALA A 141 9.23 14.54 -13.91
CA ALA A 141 10.29 15.35 -14.52
C ALA A 141 10.49 15.01 -16.01
N ARG A 142 10.37 13.73 -16.39
CA ARG A 142 10.45 13.27 -17.78
C ARG A 142 9.29 13.80 -18.61
N GLU A 143 8.05 13.57 -18.16
CA GLU A 143 6.85 13.99 -18.90
C GLU A 143 6.80 15.51 -19.05
N LEU A 144 7.12 16.26 -17.99
CA LEU A 144 7.22 17.72 -18.07
C LEU A 144 8.36 18.16 -19.01
N GLY A 145 9.50 17.47 -19.01
CA GLY A 145 10.59 17.73 -19.94
C GLY A 145 10.18 17.60 -21.40
N ASP A 146 9.39 16.57 -21.72
CA ASP A 146 8.86 16.37 -23.07
C ASP A 146 7.85 17.47 -23.44
N LEU A 147 7.02 17.92 -22.50
CA LEU A 147 6.12 19.07 -22.70
C LEU A 147 6.89 20.37 -22.91
N PHE A 148 7.97 20.63 -22.17
CA PHE A 148 8.81 21.82 -22.41
C PHE A 148 9.46 21.80 -23.78
N LYS A 149 9.93 20.66 -24.26
CA LYS A 149 10.45 20.51 -25.63
C LYS A 149 9.37 20.76 -26.67
N ALA A 150 8.14 20.33 -26.41
CA ALA A 150 7.00 20.63 -27.28
C ALA A 150 6.68 22.15 -27.34
N VAL A 151 6.81 22.87 -26.21
CA VAL A 151 6.70 24.36 -26.18
C VAL A 151 7.78 24.97 -27.05
N ASP A 152 9.04 24.54 -26.90
CA ASP A 152 10.16 25.08 -27.68
C ASP A 152 10.01 24.82 -29.18
N ALA A 153 9.53 23.62 -29.55
CA ALA A 153 9.25 23.29 -30.96
C ALA A 153 8.10 24.14 -31.53
N ALA A 154 7.04 24.38 -30.79
CA ALA A 154 5.93 25.24 -31.21
C ALA A 154 6.38 26.69 -31.39
N ARG A 155 7.23 27.23 -30.50
CA ARG A 155 7.84 28.56 -30.62
C ARG A 155 8.72 28.67 -31.86
N ALA A 156 9.57 27.67 -32.08
CA ALA A 156 10.44 27.63 -33.26
C ALA A 156 9.65 27.60 -34.59
N ALA A 157 8.47 26.94 -34.57
CA ALA A 157 7.56 26.90 -35.70
C ALA A 157 6.63 28.13 -35.81
N ASN A 158 6.69 29.08 -34.89
CA ASN A 158 5.76 30.20 -34.73
C ASN A 158 4.29 29.75 -34.65
N ASP A 159 4.04 28.58 -34.08
CA ASP A 159 2.69 28.03 -33.85
C ASP A 159 2.20 28.41 -32.44
N SER A 160 1.62 29.58 -32.32
CA SER A 160 1.12 30.11 -31.06
C SER A 160 -0.09 29.32 -30.50
N ALA A 161 -0.87 28.68 -31.37
CA ALA A 161 -1.99 27.86 -30.94
C ALA A 161 -1.50 26.59 -30.25
N LYS A 162 -0.52 25.90 -30.85
CA LYS A 162 0.11 24.72 -30.25
C LYS A 162 0.87 25.07 -28.97
N GLU A 163 1.58 26.20 -28.95
CA GLU A 163 2.24 26.66 -27.73
C GLU A 163 1.25 26.79 -26.57
N GLN A 164 0.11 27.47 -26.78
CA GLN A 164 -0.91 27.66 -25.73
C GLN A 164 -1.54 26.33 -25.30
N GLU A 165 -1.78 25.40 -26.22
CA GLU A 165 -2.27 24.05 -25.91
C GLU A 165 -1.30 23.33 -24.95
N VAL A 166 0.00 23.32 -25.29
CA VAL A 166 1.00 22.62 -24.45
C VAL A 166 1.20 23.30 -23.11
N LEU A 167 1.21 24.65 -23.06
CA LEU A 167 1.29 25.39 -21.79
C LEU A 167 0.11 25.04 -20.88
N LYS A 168 -1.09 24.87 -21.44
CA LYS A 168 -2.25 24.40 -20.66
C LYS A 168 -2.07 22.98 -20.14
N GLN A 169 -1.43 22.08 -20.89
CA GLN A 169 -1.09 20.73 -20.40
C GLN A 169 -0.10 20.80 -19.23
N ILE A 170 0.90 21.68 -19.29
CA ILE A 170 1.84 21.89 -18.17
C ILE A 170 1.13 22.44 -16.93
N GLU A 171 0.23 23.40 -17.09
CA GLU A 171 -0.53 23.98 -15.97
C GLU A 171 -1.47 22.97 -15.30
N ASN A 172 -2.06 22.07 -16.07
CA ASN A 172 -2.97 21.02 -15.59
C ASN A 172 -2.27 19.66 -15.43
N PHE A 173 -0.95 19.66 -15.30
CA PHE A 173 -0.18 18.42 -15.21
C PHE A 173 -0.58 17.57 -14.00
N GLU A 174 -1.03 16.37 -14.27
CA GLU A 174 -1.35 15.37 -13.25
C GLU A 174 -0.08 14.59 -12.89
N THR A 175 0.30 14.66 -11.61
CA THR A 175 1.51 14.02 -11.08
C THR A 175 1.36 12.49 -10.97
N HIS A 176 2.49 11.77 -11.06
CA HIS A 176 2.58 10.35 -10.69
C HIS A 176 2.74 10.12 -9.19
N VAL A 177 2.93 11.19 -8.41
CA VAL A 177 3.03 11.12 -6.95
C VAL A 177 1.64 10.89 -6.37
N VAL A 178 1.44 9.71 -5.78
CA VAL A 178 0.17 9.22 -5.23
C VAL A 178 0.36 8.75 -3.79
N PRO A 179 -0.72 8.55 -3.01
CA PRO A 179 -0.61 7.99 -1.67
C PRO A 179 0.12 6.64 -1.65
N ILE A 180 0.93 6.42 -0.61
CA ILE A 180 1.48 5.12 -0.25
C ILE A 180 0.85 4.69 1.07
N VAL A 181 0.23 3.51 1.09
CA VAL A 181 -0.13 2.82 2.34
C VAL A 181 1.11 2.06 2.77
N ALA A 182 1.73 2.49 3.86
CA ALA A 182 3.01 1.99 4.32
C ALA A 182 2.87 1.10 5.55
N ASP A 183 3.38 -0.12 5.47
CA ASP A 183 3.35 -1.12 6.52
C ASP A 183 4.47 -0.85 7.54
N ILE A 184 4.11 -0.71 8.81
CA ILE A 184 5.04 -0.58 9.94
C ILE A 184 5.10 -1.88 10.77
N ASP A 185 4.58 -2.99 10.25
CA ASP A 185 4.39 -4.23 11.00
C ASP A 185 3.66 -3.95 12.35
N ALA A 186 4.16 -4.54 13.44
CA ALA A 186 3.67 -4.29 14.79
C ALA A 186 4.40 -3.13 15.52
N GLY A 187 5.11 -2.26 14.78
CA GLY A 187 5.79 -1.08 15.31
C GLY A 187 7.24 -1.30 15.75
N PHE A 188 7.82 -2.48 15.54
CA PHE A 188 9.23 -2.83 15.86
C PHE A 188 9.65 -2.55 17.31
N GLY A 189 8.75 -2.70 18.26
CA GLY A 189 9.00 -2.52 19.68
C GLY A 189 7.77 -1.97 20.41
N ASN A 190 8.02 -1.15 21.45
CA ASN A 190 6.98 -0.46 22.19
C ASN A 190 6.49 0.81 21.44
N GLU A 191 5.63 1.60 22.09
CA GLU A 191 5.07 2.83 21.55
C GLU A 191 6.12 3.88 21.17
N GLU A 192 7.21 4.01 21.93
CA GLU A 192 8.30 4.94 21.61
C GLU A 192 9.07 4.49 20.35
N ALA A 193 9.37 3.19 20.22
CA ALA A 193 9.98 2.66 19.00
C ALA A 193 9.08 2.86 17.79
N THR A 194 7.77 2.69 17.94
CA THR A 194 6.74 2.93 16.93
C THR A 194 6.72 4.40 16.51
N TYR A 195 6.72 5.34 17.50
CA TYR A 195 6.77 6.77 17.23
C TYR A 195 8.00 7.18 16.40
N LEU A 196 9.20 6.74 16.79
CA LEU A 196 10.44 7.08 16.09
C LEU A 196 10.45 6.56 14.65
N LEU A 197 9.96 5.35 14.43
CA LEU A 197 9.87 4.79 13.08
C LEU A 197 8.80 5.49 12.24
N ALA A 198 7.60 5.71 12.78
CA ALA A 198 6.54 6.45 12.12
C ALA A 198 6.99 7.86 11.70
N LYS A 199 7.67 8.58 12.61
CA LYS A 199 8.25 9.88 12.29
C LYS A 199 9.19 9.82 11.10
N ARG A 200 10.10 8.84 11.05
CA ARG A 200 11.04 8.66 9.95
C ARG A 200 10.34 8.32 8.62
N MET A 201 9.26 7.51 8.68
CA MET A 201 8.46 7.18 7.50
C MET A 201 7.70 8.40 6.95
N ILE A 202 7.15 9.25 7.84
CA ILE A 202 6.45 10.48 7.45
C ILE A 202 7.45 11.49 6.85
N GLU A 203 8.63 11.66 7.42
CA GLU A 203 9.71 12.47 6.86
C GLU A 203 10.12 12.00 5.45
N ALA A 204 10.07 10.68 5.19
CA ALA A 204 10.31 10.10 3.86
C ALA A 204 9.15 10.31 2.87
N GLY A 205 7.97 10.73 3.35
CA GLY A 205 6.81 11.05 2.51
C GLY A 205 5.53 10.25 2.79
N ALA A 206 5.52 9.34 3.77
CA ALA A 206 4.33 8.54 4.07
C ALA A 206 3.17 9.41 4.57
N CYS A 207 2.02 9.29 3.91
CA CYS A 207 0.76 9.91 4.33
C CYS A 207 -0.15 8.95 5.07
N CYS A 208 0.10 7.65 4.94
CA CYS A 208 -0.71 6.59 5.53
C CYS A 208 0.19 5.51 6.11
N ILE A 209 0.00 5.19 7.39
CA ILE A 209 0.72 4.16 8.11
C ILE A 209 -0.26 3.08 8.56
N GLN A 210 0.03 1.83 8.20
CA GLN A 210 -0.70 0.66 8.65
C GLN A 210 0.09 -0.03 9.77
N ILE A 211 -0.57 -0.27 10.90
CA ILE A 211 0.00 -0.94 12.07
C ILE A 211 -0.91 -2.08 12.52
N GLU A 212 -0.31 -3.20 12.97
CA GLU A 212 -1.05 -4.38 13.41
C GLU A 212 -0.89 -4.67 14.91
N ASN A 213 -1.86 -5.39 15.48
CA ASN A 213 -1.93 -5.69 16.91
C ASN A 213 -1.11 -6.91 17.36
N GLN A 214 -0.16 -7.36 16.57
CA GLN A 214 0.73 -8.45 16.96
C GLN A 214 1.84 -7.97 17.90
N VAL A 215 2.44 -8.91 18.63
CA VAL A 215 3.66 -8.67 19.42
C VAL A 215 4.85 -8.51 18.47
N SER A 216 5.60 -7.43 18.57
CA SER A 216 6.65 -7.06 17.62
C SER A 216 7.76 -8.11 17.47
N ASP A 217 8.19 -8.72 18.57
CA ASP A 217 9.25 -9.74 18.61
C ASP A 217 8.77 -11.18 18.42
N ALA A 218 7.46 -11.36 18.21
CA ALA A 218 6.81 -12.63 17.91
C ALA A 218 5.87 -12.54 16.71
N LYS A 219 6.04 -11.51 15.87
CA LYS A 219 5.21 -11.25 14.69
C LYS A 219 5.32 -12.40 13.68
N GLN A 220 4.17 -12.79 13.14
CA GLN A 220 4.05 -13.75 12.05
C GLN A 220 3.32 -13.11 10.86
N CYS A 221 3.54 -13.65 9.66
CA CYS A 221 2.71 -13.32 8.51
C CYS A 221 1.23 -13.59 8.81
N GLY A 222 0.33 -12.72 8.36
CA GLY A 222 -1.10 -12.78 8.67
C GLY A 222 -1.78 -14.13 8.39
N HIS A 223 -1.24 -14.91 7.45
CA HIS A 223 -1.75 -16.24 7.06
C HIS A 223 -1.01 -17.42 7.72
N GLN A 224 -0.13 -17.14 8.69
CA GLN A 224 0.57 -18.17 9.46
C GLN A 224 -0.07 -18.39 10.82
N ASP A 225 0.13 -19.60 11.36
CA ASP A 225 -0.26 -19.95 12.72
C ASP A 225 0.68 -19.31 13.76
N GLY A 226 0.26 -19.35 15.04
CA GLY A 226 1.11 -18.93 16.16
C GLY A 226 1.16 -17.42 16.38
N LYS A 227 0.25 -16.65 15.77
CA LYS A 227 0.14 -15.21 16.03
C LYS A 227 -0.23 -14.93 17.48
N VAL A 228 0.43 -13.93 18.05
CA VAL A 228 0.22 -13.45 19.42
C VAL A 228 -0.14 -11.97 19.38
N THR A 229 -1.29 -11.60 19.95
CA THR A 229 -1.69 -10.20 20.03
C THR A 229 -1.09 -9.51 21.28
N VAL A 230 -0.86 -8.20 21.17
CA VAL A 230 -0.58 -7.34 22.32
C VAL A 230 -1.87 -7.04 23.08
N PRO A 231 -1.80 -6.67 24.37
CA PRO A 231 -2.95 -6.12 25.07
C PRO A 231 -3.51 -4.90 24.33
N HIS A 232 -4.80 -4.71 24.47
CA HIS A 232 -5.52 -3.61 23.87
C HIS A 232 -4.88 -2.23 24.16
N GLU A 233 -4.51 -1.94 25.41
CA GLU A 233 -3.90 -0.68 25.82
C GLU A 233 -2.56 -0.43 25.13
N ASP A 234 -1.74 -1.47 24.99
CA ASP A 234 -0.44 -1.38 24.32
C ASP A 234 -0.63 -1.07 22.82
N PHE A 235 -1.65 -1.64 22.19
CA PHE A 235 -1.97 -1.34 20.78
C PHE A 235 -2.48 0.09 20.60
N LEU A 236 -3.37 0.56 21.46
CA LEU A 236 -3.85 1.95 21.43
C LEU A 236 -2.74 2.95 21.66
N ALA A 237 -1.79 2.67 22.56
CA ALA A 237 -0.63 3.51 22.78
C ALA A 237 0.23 3.63 21.50
N LYS A 238 0.41 2.55 20.75
CA LYS A 238 1.13 2.57 19.47
C LYS A 238 0.37 3.36 18.39
N ILE A 239 -0.96 3.21 18.27
CA ILE A 239 -1.79 4.03 17.37
C ILE A 239 -1.63 5.51 17.70
N ASN A 240 -1.71 5.88 18.98
CA ASN A 240 -1.52 7.24 19.43
C ASN A 240 -0.10 7.75 19.12
N ALA A 241 0.93 6.93 19.28
CA ALA A 241 2.30 7.28 18.94
C ALA A 241 2.45 7.68 17.45
N VAL A 242 1.82 6.92 16.54
CA VAL A 242 1.77 7.27 15.12
C VAL A 242 1.01 8.59 14.90
N ARG A 243 -0.12 8.79 15.58
CA ARG A 243 -0.90 10.04 15.47
C ARG A 243 -0.08 11.26 15.95
N TYR A 244 0.62 11.14 17.06
CA TYR A 244 1.51 12.21 17.56
C TYR A 244 2.63 12.52 16.57
N ALA A 245 3.22 11.52 15.90
CA ALA A 245 4.23 11.74 14.89
C ALA A 245 3.68 12.55 13.68
N PHE A 246 2.47 12.26 13.23
CA PHE A 246 1.81 13.05 12.18
C PHE A 246 1.58 14.51 12.60
N ILE A 247 1.05 14.72 13.82
CA ILE A 247 0.77 16.07 14.35
C ILE A 247 2.07 16.86 14.54
N GLU A 248 3.10 16.28 15.13
CA GLU A 248 4.41 16.93 15.34
C GLU A 248 5.02 17.41 14.03
N LEU A 249 4.88 16.64 12.95
CA LEU A 249 5.41 16.97 11.63
C LEU A 249 4.47 17.85 10.78
N GLY A 250 3.33 18.26 11.34
CA GLY A 250 2.35 19.09 10.67
C GLY A 250 1.69 18.43 9.46
N VAL A 251 1.53 17.10 9.50
CA VAL A 251 0.77 16.31 8.52
C VAL A 251 -0.57 15.93 9.14
N ASP A 252 -1.38 16.95 9.43
CA ASP A 252 -2.61 16.80 10.23
C ASP A 252 -3.65 15.86 9.57
N ASP A 253 -3.64 15.79 8.24
CA ASP A 253 -4.48 14.90 7.45
C ASP A 253 -3.95 13.46 7.34
N GLY A 254 -2.84 13.13 8.00
CA GLY A 254 -2.23 11.80 7.99
C GLY A 254 -3.22 10.70 8.39
N VAL A 255 -3.16 9.55 7.72
CA VAL A 255 -4.10 8.44 7.86
C VAL A 255 -3.45 7.27 8.59
N ILE A 256 -4.18 6.66 9.52
CA ILE A 256 -3.76 5.47 10.26
C ILE A 256 -4.71 4.32 9.94
N VAL A 257 -4.15 3.20 9.48
CA VAL A 257 -4.87 1.93 9.29
C VAL A 257 -4.52 1.01 10.45
N ALA A 258 -5.51 0.70 11.29
CA ALA A 258 -5.35 -0.27 12.36
C ALA A 258 -5.73 -1.67 11.85
N ARG A 259 -4.72 -2.56 11.77
CA ARG A 259 -4.92 -3.95 11.38
C ARG A 259 -5.11 -4.82 12.61
N THR A 260 -6.11 -5.71 12.57
CA THR A 260 -6.30 -6.77 13.56
C THR A 260 -6.03 -8.14 12.96
N ASP A 261 -5.21 -8.91 13.66
CA ASP A 261 -4.93 -10.32 13.38
C ASP A 261 -5.70 -11.26 14.31
N SER A 262 -6.63 -10.74 15.12
CA SER A 262 -7.37 -11.49 16.15
C SER A 262 -8.22 -12.62 15.60
N LEU A 263 -8.59 -12.59 14.30
CA LEU A 263 -9.34 -13.70 13.69
C LEU A 263 -8.57 -15.02 13.77
N GLY A 264 -7.28 -15.01 13.43
CA GLY A 264 -6.40 -16.18 13.46
C GLY A 264 -5.51 -16.27 14.71
N ALA A 265 -5.49 -15.26 15.60
CA ALA A 265 -4.65 -15.26 16.79
C ALA A 265 -5.39 -15.84 18.00
N GLY A 266 -4.93 -16.99 18.48
CA GLY A 266 -5.47 -17.63 19.68
C GLY A 266 -4.81 -17.24 21.00
N LEU A 267 -3.77 -16.41 20.97
CA LEU A 267 -2.94 -16.09 22.14
C LEU A 267 -2.77 -14.58 22.30
N THR A 268 -2.58 -14.14 23.56
CA THR A 268 -2.19 -12.79 23.91
C THR A 268 -1.00 -12.78 24.86
N GLN A 269 -0.18 -11.73 24.77
CA GLN A 269 1.03 -11.58 25.59
C GLN A 269 0.72 -11.31 27.07
N LYS A 270 -0.28 -10.47 27.32
CA LYS A 270 -0.69 -10.07 28.66
C LYS A 270 -2.23 -10.02 28.72
N ILE A 271 -2.76 -10.01 29.92
CA ILE A 271 -4.18 -9.76 30.15
C ILE A 271 -4.43 -8.25 30.11
N PRO A 272 -5.46 -7.78 29.38
CA PRO A 272 -5.86 -6.38 29.40
C PRO A 272 -6.16 -5.91 30.84
N VAL A 273 -5.62 -4.77 31.21
CA VAL A 273 -5.91 -4.17 32.52
C VAL A 273 -7.20 -3.38 32.43
N SER A 274 -8.22 -3.84 33.13
CA SER A 274 -9.48 -3.11 33.28
C SER A 274 -9.57 -2.50 34.66
N LEU A 275 -9.78 -1.18 34.73
CA LEU A 275 -9.96 -0.44 35.98
C LEU A 275 -11.40 -0.46 36.49
N SER A 276 -12.36 -0.75 35.61
CA SER A 276 -13.79 -0.85 35.95
C SER A 276 -14.49 -1.95 35.15
N GLU A 277 -15.41 -2.62 35.81
CA GLU A 277 -16.28 -3.61 35.14
C GLU A 277 -17.18 -2.86 34.16
N GLY A 278 -17.16 -3.28 32.87
CA GLY A 278 -17.99 -2.70 31.81
C GLY A 278 -17.26 -1.68 30.90
N ASP A 279 -16.00 -1.35 31.16
CA ASP A 279 -15.20 -0.62 30.16
C ASP A 279 -14.83 -1.50 28.97
N LEU A 280 -14.35 -0.90 27.86
CA LEU A 280 -14.03 -1.65 26.64
C LEU A 280 -12.92 -2.69 26.87
N ALA A 281 -11.93 -2.40 27.72
CA ALA A 281 -10.86 -3.32 28.05
C ALA A 281 -11.39 -4.56 28.79
N SER A 282 -12.42 -4.42 29.64
CA SER A 282 -13.02 -5.55 30.37
C SER A 282 -13.70 -6.55 29.44
N GLN A 283 -14.16 -6.13 28.26
CA GLN A 283 -14.81 -7.02 27.29
C GLN A 283 -13.86 -8.09 26.74
N TYR A 284 -12.55 -7.81 26.65
CA TYR A 284 -11.57 -8.83 26.24
C TYR A 284 -11.50 -10.00 27.22
N ASN A 285 -11.82 -9.77 28.51
CA ASN A 285 -11.83 -10.81 29.52
C ASN A 285 -12.91 -11.87 29.26
N ASP A 286 -13.99 -11.52 28.54
CA ASP A 286 -15.04 -12.46 28.13
C ASP A 286 -14.50 -13.55 27.18
N TYR A 287 -13.43 -13.23 26.45
CA TYR A 287 -12.85 -14.11 25.43
C TYR A 287 -11.66 -14.93 25.93
N LEU A 288 -11.16 -14.69 27.17
CA LEU A 288 -10.07 -15.48 27.74
C LEU A 288 -10.56 -16.85 28.22
N GLU A 289 -9.74 -17.89 28.02
CA GLU A 289 -9.93 -19.15 28.72
C GLU A 289 -9.65 -18.94 30.21
N THR A 290 -10.63 -19.25 31.06
CA THR A 290 -10.55 -19.00 32.50
C THR A 290 -11.13 -20.17 33.32
N THR A 291 -10.57 -20.36 34.51
CA THR A 291 -11.10 -21.29 35.50
C THR A 291 -11.66 -20.50 36.70
N PRO A 292 -12.89 -20.81 37.17
CA PRO A 292 -13.43 -20.20 38.37
C PRO A 292 -12.54 -20.47 39.59
N VAL A 293 -12.35 -19.48 40.45
CA VAL A 293 -11.69 -19.61 41.77
C VAL A 293 -12.78 -19.76 42.82
N THR A 294 -12.90 -20.95 43.37
CA THR A 294 -13.91 -21.26 44.37
C THR A 294 -13.36 -21.43 45.78
N SER A 295 -12.05 -21.66 45.90
CA SER A 295 -11.32 -21.76 47.19
C SER A 295 -9.90 -21.20 47.04
N THR A 296 -9.24 -21.04 48.17
CA THR A 296 -7.82 -20.67 48.23
C THR A 296 -6.89 -21.72 47.66
N ASP A 297 -7.36 -22.99 47.60
CA ASP A 297 -6.60 -24.13 47.07
C ASP A 297 -6.54 -24.10 45.53
N ASP A 298 -7.42 -23.31 44.91
CA ASP A 298 -7.44 -23.11 43.42
C ASP A 298 -6.34 -22.16 42.95
N VAL A 299 -5.62 -21.47 43.88
CA VAL A 299 -4.68 -20.39 43.59
C VAL A 299 -3.27 -20.77 44.02
N ASN A 300 -2.31 -20.63 43.09
CA ASN A 300 -0.88 -20.77 43.38
C ASN A 300 -0.20 -19.40 43.42
N GLU A 301 0.97 -19.35 44.05
CA GLU A 301 1.81 -18.16 44.04
C GLU A 301 2.17 -17.79 42.60
N GLY A 302 1.93 -16.53 42.20
CA GLY A 302 2.18 -16.01 40.86
C GLY A 302 1.01 -16.18 39.88
N ASP A 303 -0.13 -16.78 40.27
CA ASP A 303 -1.34 -16.80 39.45
C ASP A 303 -1.91 -15.38 39.31
N MET A 304 -2.30 -15.03 38.07
CA MET A 304 -3.10 -13.83 37.79
C MET A 304 -4.56 -14.12 38.12
N LEU A 305 -5.21 -13.22 38.83
CA LEU A 305 -6.62 -13.33 39.17
C LEU A 305 -7.40 -12.14 38.58
N LEU A 306 -8.54 -12.43 37.96
CA LEU A 306 -9.46 -11.42 37.43
C LEU A 306 -10.81 -11.51 38.15
N LYS A 307 -11.43 -10.36 38.38
CA LYS A 307 -12.85 -10.31 38.72
C LYS A 307 -13.64 -10.16 37.43
N HIS A 308 -14.40 -11.20 37.07
CA HIS A 308 -15.16 -11.25 35.84
C HIS A 308 -16.61 -11.60 36.14
N LYS A 309 -17.58 -10.74 35.74
CA LYS A 309 -19.01 -10.90 36.01
C LYS A 309 -19.33 -11.23 37.46
N GLY A 310 -18.66 -10.54 38.38
CA GLY A 310 -18.83 -10.73 39.82
C GLY A 310 -18.12 -11.96 40.41
N GLN A 311 -17.49 -12.82 39.60
CA GLN A 311 -16.74 -13.99 40.04
C GLN A 311 -15.24 -13.78 39.96
N LEU A 312 -14.49 -14.40 40.84
CA LEU A 312 -13.04 -14.46 40.74
C LEU A 312 -12.66 -15.61 39.82
N VAL A 313 -11.86 -15.32 38.79
CA VAL A 313 -11.42 -16.30 37.79
C VAL A 313 -9.91 -16.24 37.60
N LYS A 314 -9.33 -17.37 37.22
CA LYS A 314 -7.93 -17.50 36.85
C LYS A 314 -7.82 -17.75 35.35
N PRO A 315 -7.20 -16.83 34.56
CA PRO A 315 -6.93 -17.06 33.15
C PRO A 315 -5.95 -18.21 32.94
N GLU A 316 -6.13 -18.97 31.85
CA GLU A 316 -5.19 -20.02 31.46
C GLU A 316 -3.87 -19.38 31.00
N ARG A 317 -2.82 -19.58 31.78
CA ARG A 317 -1.45 -19.17 31.44
C ARG A 317 -0.66 -20.37 30.95
N LEU A 318 -0.11 -20.24 29.75
CA LEU A 318 0.72 -21.29 29.16
C LEU A 318 2.14 -21.30 29.76
N PRO A 319 2.92 -22.41 29.61
CA PRO A 319 4.29 -22.50 30.13
C PRO A 319 5.24 -21.41 29.59
N ASN A 320 4.98 -20.88 28.40
CA ASN A 320 5.74 -19.77 27.79
C ASN A 320 5.30 -18.37 28.30
N GLY A 321 4.37 -18.31 29.25
CA GLY A 321 3.88 -17.09 29.85
C GLY A 321 2.73 -16.38 29.11
N LEU A 322 2.32 -16.88 27.95
CA LEU A 322 1.19 -16.35 27.17
C LEU A 322 -0.15 -16.79 27.77
N TYR A 323 -1.22 -16.09 27.40
CA TYR A 323 -2.59 -16.40 27.77
C TYR A 323 -3.40 -16.83 26.55
N ARG A 324 -4.38 -17.70 26.76
CA ARG A 324 -5.20 -18.30 25.69
C ARG A 324 -6.56 -17.62 25.60
N PHE A 325 -6.99 -17.36 24.38
CA PHE A 325 -8.36 -17.00 24.06
C PHE A 325 -9.21 -18.26 23.79
N LYS A 326 -10.51 -18.18 24.07
CA LYS A 326 -11.50 -19.21 23.72
C LYS A 326 -11.56 -19.40 22.21
N ALA A 327 -11.63 -20.64 21.78
CA ALA A 327 -11.85 -20.96 20.37
C ALA A 327 -13.16 -20.34 19.85
N GLY A 328 -13.19 -19.91 18.58
CA GLY A 328 -14.36 -19.33 17.93
C GLY A 328 -14.68 -17.88 18.35
N THR A 329 -13.79 -17.20 19.10
CA THR A 329 -14.01 -15.80 19.51
C THR A 329 -13.30 -14.78 18.61
N GLY A 330 -12.64 -15.22 17.53
CA GLY A 330 -11.82 -14.37 16.66
C GLY A 330 -12.60 -13.22 16.02
N GLU A 331 -13.78 -13.47 15.45
CA GLU A 331 -14.60 -12.43 14.83
C GLU A 331 -15.05 -11.36 15.83
N ALA A 332 -15.54 -11.77 17.01
CA ALA A 332 -15.96 -10.85 18.05
C ALA A 332 -14.79 -9.97 18.57
N ARG A 333 -13.59 -10.56 18.68
CA ARG A 333 -12.37 -9.80 19.04
C ARG A 333 -11.94 -8.85 17.95
N CYS A 334 -12.03 -9.24 16.67
CA CYS A 334 -11.77 -8.34 15.55
C CYS A 334 -12.70 -7.13 15.56
N VAL A 335 -14.00 -7.34 15.78
CA VAL A 335 -14.98 -6.25 15.88
C VAL A 335 -14.62 -5.31 17.03
N LEU A 336 -14.27 -5.84 18.20
CA LEU A 336 -13.88 -5.04 19.36
C LEU A 336 -12.56 -4.25 19.09
N ASP A 337 -11.55 -4.88 18.48
CA ASP A 337 -10.30 -4.23 18.08
C ASP A 337 -10.56 -3.06 17.12
N CYS A 338 -11.43 -3.26 16.13
CA CYS A 338 -11.79 -2.23 15.17
C CYS A 338 -12.49 -1.04 15.83
N ILE A 339 -13.50 -1.29 16.68
CA ILE A 339 -14.23 -0.24 17.39
C ILE A 339 -13.27 0.59 18.24
N THR A 340 -12.46 -0.07 19.06
CA THR A 340 -11.56 0.60 20.00
C THR A 340 -10.46 1.38 19.27
N SER A 341 -9.93 0.84 18.17
CA SER A 341 -8.92 1.52 17.35
C SER A 341 -9.49 2.79 16.69
N LEU A 342 -10.68 2.71 16.10
CA LEU A 342 -11.34 3.87 15.47
C LEU A 342 -11.71 4.96 16.50
N GLN A 343 -12.07 4.58 17.71
CA GLN A 343 -12.37 5.54 18.79
C GLN A 343 -11.10 6.17 19.40
N ASN A 344 -9.92 5.64 19.10
CA ASN A 344 -8.65 6.05 19.71
C ASN A 344 -7.57 6.42 18.67
N GLY A 345 -7.95 7.00 17.53
CA GLY A 345 -7.02 7.67 16.63
C GLY A 345 -6.74 6.97 15.30
N ALA A 346 -7.23 5.75 15.06
CA ALA A 346 -7.23 5.15 13.73
C ALA A 346 -8.31 5.78 12.83
N ASP A 347 -8.07 5.83 11.54
CA ASP A 347 -9.00 6.35 10.53
C ASP A 347 -9.69 5.22 9.75
N LEU A 348 -8.95 4.15 9.53
CA LEU A 348 -9.36 2.98 8.78
C LEU A 348 -9.01 1.72 9.56
N ILE A 349 -9.72 0.65 9.27
CA ILE A 349 -9.46 -0.68 9.85
C ILE A 349 -9.04 -1.66 8.77
N TRP A 350 -8.29 -2.69 9.17
CA TRP A 350 -7.96 -3.84 8.35
C TRP A 350 -8.14 -5.12 9.18
N ILE A 351 -9.05 -5.98 8.75
CA ILE A 351 -9.25 -7.29 9.35
C ILE A 351 -8.51 -8.31 8.48
N GLU A 352 -7.48 -8.94 9.04
CA GLU A 352 -6.78 -10.02 8.33
C GLU A 352 -7.63 -11.27 8.34
N THR A 353 -8.11 -11.69 7.15
CA THR A 353 -9.00 -12.85 6.96
C THR A 353 -8.24 -14.04 6.38
N GLU A 354 -8.81 -15.23 6.54
CA GLU A 354 -8.26 -16.47 5.99
C GLU A 354 -8.76 -16.74 4.56
N LYS A 355 -9.88 -16.13 4.17
CA LYS A 355 -10.55 -16.36 2.87
C LYS A 355 -11.20 -15.08 2.36
N PRO A 356 -11.29 -14.91 1.03
CA PRO A 356 -11.96 -13.76 0.41
C PRO A 356 -13.49 -13.98 0.39
N HIS A 357 -14.17 -13.75 1.51
CA HIS A 357 -15.61 -13.97 1.66
C HIS A 357 -16.33 -12.65 1.99
N VAL A 358 -16.89 -11.98 0.97
CA VAL A 358 -17.50 -10.63 1.09
C VAL A 358 -18.56 -10.56 2.20
N LYS A 359 -19.41 -11.59 2.33
CA LYS A 359 -20.45 -11.61 3.36
C LYS A 359 -19.86 -11.64 4.78
N GLN A 360 -18.88 -12.49 5.04
CA GLN A 360 -18.22 -12.57 6.36
C GLN A 360 -17.57 -11.23 6.73
N ILE A 361 -16.86 -10.63 5.78
CA ILE A 361 -16.23 -9.32 5.96
C ILE A 361 -17.29 -8.26 6.26
N GLY A 362 -18.36 -8.25 5.47
CA GLY A 362 -19.47 -7.33 5.63
C GLY A 362 -20.18 -7.46 6.97
N ASP A 363 -20.41 -8.68 7.45
CA ASP A 363 -21.04 -8.95 8.75
C ASP A 363 -20.18 -8.34 9.90
N MET A 364 -18.85 -8.52 9.88
CA MET A 364 -17.95 -7.91 10.87
C MET A 364 -17.94 -6.39 10.78
N VAL A 365 -17.83 -5.82 9.58
CA VAL A 365 -17.83 -4.37 9.38
C VAL A 365 -19.15 -3.74 9.79
N ASN A 366 -20.28 -4.39 9.52
CA ASN A 366 -21.59 -3.91 9.96
C ASN A 366 -21.72 -3.91 11.49
N ALA A 367 -21.17 -4.92 12.18
CA ALA A 367 -21.11 -4.92 13.64
C ALA A 367 -20.26 -3.76 14.18
N VAL A 368 -19.15 -3.42 13.51
CA VAL A 368 -18.36 -2.21 13.85
C VAL A 368 -19.20 -0.93 13.62
N ARG A 369 -19.94 -0.86 12.53
CA ARG A 369 -20.75 0.30 12.16
C ARG A 369 -21.96 0.57 13.08
N GLU A 370 -22.40 -0.41 13.84
CA GLU A 370 -23.38 -0.19 14.92
C GLU A 370 -22.86 0.80 15.97
N VAL A 371 -21.54 0.88 16.17
CA VAL A 371 -20.87 1.76 17.14
C VAL A 371 -20.17 2.92 16.45
N VAL A 372 -19.51 2.69 15.31
CA VAL A 372 -18.79 3.69 14.51
C VAL A 372 -19.36 3.70 13.09
N PRO A 373 -20.43 4.48 12.83
CA PRO A 373 -21.23 4.40 11.59
C PRO A 373 -20.44 4.54 10.28
N ASN A 374 -19.36 5.32 10.29
CA ASN A 374 -18.56 5.62 9.09
C ASN A 374 -17.29 4.73 8.97
N ALA A 375 -17.24 3.61 9.68
CA ALA A 375 -16.13 2.68 9.59
C ALA A 375 -15.90 2.21 8.16
N LYS A 376 -14.64 2.28 7.71
CA LYS A 376 -14.18 1.88 6.38
C LYS A 376 -13.03 0.90 6.50
N LEU A 377 -12.99 -0.06 5.59
CA LEU A 377 -12.02 -1.15 5.59
C LEU A 377 -10.95 -0.94 4.51
N VAL A 378 -9.70 -1.21 4.86
CA VAL A 378 -8.63 -1.58 3.94
C VAL A 378 -8.60 -3.11 3.87
N TYR A 379 -8.55 -3.68 2.69
CA TYR A 379 -8.61 -5.13 2.53
C TYR A 379 -7.46 -5.69 1.68
N ASN A 380 -6.82 -6.72 2.20
CA ASN A 380 -5.79 -7.47 1.51
C ASN A 380 -6.41 -8.53 0.58
N ASN A 381 -6.38 -8.27 -0.72
CA ASN A 381 -6.66 -9.27 -1.75
C ASN A 381 -5.44 -10.21 -1.84
N SER A 382 -5.21 -10.99 -0.79
CA SER A 382 -3.97 -11.73 -0.59
C SER A 382 -3.66 -12.73 -1.70
N PRO A 383 -2.43 -12.77 -2.23
CA PRO A 383 -1.99 -13.85 -3.10
C PRO A 383 -1.81 -15.19 -2.37
N SER A 384 -1.90 -15.22 -1.04
CA SER A 384 -1.94 -16.47 -0.25
C SER A 384 -3.28 -17.18 -0.34
N PHE A 385 -4.34 -16.50 -0.77
CA PHE A 385 -5.62 -17.15 -1.00
C PHE A 385 -5.57 -17.96 -2.29
N ASN A 386 -6.12 -19.18 -2.24
CA ASN A 386 -6.44 -19.90 -3.47
C ASN A 386 -7.75 -19.32 -4.03
N TRP A 387 -7.66 -18.23 -4.80
CA TRP A 387 -8.81 -17.51 -5.34
C TRP A 387 -9.73 -18.43 -6.14
N THR A 388 -9.18 -19.22 -7.05
CA THR A 388 -9.95 -20.15 -7.89
C THR A 388 -10.73 -21.14 -7.04
N LEU A 389 -10.09 -21.85 -6.12
CA LEU A 389 -10.74 -22.83 -5.28
C LEU A 389 -11.82 -22.21 -4.39
N ASN A 390 -11.48 -21.10 -3.71
CA ASN A 390 -12.41 -20.43 -2.80
C ASN A 390 -13.69 -19.99 -3.51
N PHE A 391 -13.58 -19.38 -4.69
CA PHE A 391 -14.77 -18.91 -5.40
C PHE A 391 -15.54 -20.03 -6.06
N ARG A 392 -14.88 -21.05 -6.61
CA ARG A 392 -15.57 -22.24 -7.12
C ARG A 392 -16.33 -22.96 -6.02
N GLN A 393 -15.77 -23.09 -4.81
CA GLN A 393 -16.47 -23.66 -3.66
C GLN A 393 -17.66 -22.80 -3.22
N GLN A 394 -17.50 -21.48 -3.15
CA GLN A 394 -18.62 -20.58 -2.82
C GLN A 394 -19.77 -20.69 -3.83
N ILE A 395 -19.47 -20.74 -5.14
CA ILE A 395 -20.50 -20.93 -6.17
C ILE A 395 -21.16 -22.31 -6.03
N PHE A 396 -20.37 -23.36 -5.82
CA PHE A 396 -20.89 -24.71 -5.59
C PHE A 396 -21.87 -24.75 -4.41
N ASP A 397 -21.47 -24.17 -3.27
CA ASP A 397 -22.27 -24.15 -2.06
C ASP A 397 -23.59 -23.37 -2.27
N VAL A 398 -23.54 -22.19 -2.89
CA VAL A 398 -24.73 -21.39 -3.23
C VAL A 398 -25.66 -22.16 -4.18
N TRP A 399 -25.13 -22.81 -5.22
CA TRP A 399 -25.95 -23.57 -6.15
C TRP A 399 -26.61 -24.77 -5.49
N ALA A 400 -25.90 -25.47 -4.58
CA ALA A 400 -26.46 -26.58 -3.82
C ALA A 400 -27.61 -26.10 -2.90
N GLU A 401 -27.43 -24.95 -2.24
CA GLU A 401 -28.47 -24.34 -1.40
C GLU A 401 -29.69 -23.88 -2.21
N GLU A 402 -29.50 -23.39 -3.41
CA GLU A 402 -30.55 -23.01 -4.37
C GLU A 402 -31.23 -24.22 -5.02
N GLY A 403 -30.78 -25.45 -4.76
CA GLY A 403 -31.30 -26.67 -5.34
C GLY A 403 -30.92 -26.91 -6.81
N LYS A 404 -29.89 -26.25 -7.31
CA LYS A 404 -29.30 -26.53 -8.64
C LYS A 404 -28.60 -27.90 -8.60
N ASP A 405 -28.57 -28.58 -9.74
CA ASP A 405 -27.85 -29.86 -9.85
C ASP A 405 -26.33 -29.60 -9.88
N VAL A 406 -25.67 -29.98 -8.82
CA VAL A 406 -24.21 -29.92 -8.66
C VAL A 406 -23.53 -31.29 -8.76
N SER A 407 -24.26 -32.33 -9.13
CA SER A 407 -23.77 -33.72 -9.15
C SER A 407 -22.62 -33.98 -10.13
N ALA A 408 -22.44 -33.08 -11.12
CA ALA A 408 -21.32 -33.12 -12.07
C ALA A 408 -19.98 -32.62 -11.46
N TYR A 409 -20.01 -32.07 -10.24
CA TYR A 409 -18.86 -31.44 -9.61
C TYR A 409 -18.46 -32.18 -8.33
N ASN A 410 -17.14 -32.33 -8.11
CA ASN A 410 -16.61 -32.73 -6.82
C ASN A 410 -16.07 -31.48 -6.10
N ARG A 411 -16.71 -31.09 -4.99
CA ARG A 411 -16.37 -29.88 -4.23
C ARG A 411 -14.91 -29.81 -3.81
N ASP A 412 -14.29 -30.94 -3.49
CA ASP A 412 -12.92 -31.02 -3.01
C ASP A 412 -11.88 -31.02 -4.15
N GLU A 413 -12.31 -31.24 -5.40
CA GLU A 413 -11.45 -31.34 -6.58
C GLU A 413 -11.63 -30.16 -7.57
N LEU A 414 -12.34 -29.11 -7.18
CA LEU A 414 -12.69 -27.97 -8.05
C LEU A 414 -11.48 -27.19 -8.64
N MET A 415 -10.26 -27.48 -8.18
CA MET A 415 -9.02 -27.00 -8.79
C MET A 415 -8.61 -27.74 -10.05
N SER A 416 -9.22 -28.90 -10.36
CA SER A 416 -8.89 -29.65 -11.57
C SER A 416 -9.15 -28.80 -12.82
N ILE A 417 -8.23 -28.90 -13.79
CA ILE A 417 -8.32 -28.26 -15.11
C ILE A 417 -9.59 -28.72 -15.87
N ASP A 418 -10.11 -29.88 -15.54
CA ASP A 418 -11.32 -30.44 -16.15
C ASP A 418 -12.55 -29.56 -15.88
N TYR A 419 -12.51 -28.73 -14.84
CA TYR A 419 -13.59 -27.80 -14.50
C TYR A 419 -13.41 -26.40 -15.11
N ASP A 420 -12.27 -26.05 -15.74
CA ASP A 420 -11.99 -24.69 -16.22
C ASP A 420 -12.97 -24.19 -17.29
N ALA A 421 -13.56 -25.10 -18.06
CA ALA A 421 -14.54 -24.77 -19.11
C ALA A 421 -16.00 -24.94 -18.68
N THR A 422 -16.28 -25.08 -17.38
CA THR A 422 -17.63 -25.29 -16.84
C THR A 422 -18.35 -23.98 -16.52
N GLU A 423 -19.68 -24.04 -16.45
CA GLU A 423 -20.51 -22.91 -16.00
C GLU A 423 -20.16 -22.46 -14.57
N LEU A 424 -19.81 -23.43 -13.69
CA LEU A 424 -19.39 -23.13 -12.32
C LEU A 424 -18.10 -22.31 -12.31
N ALA A 425 -17.10 -22.68 -13.11
CA ALA A 425 -15.85 -21.92 -13.22
C ALA A 425 -16.11 -20.50 -13.78
N ALA A 426 -16.92 -20.37 -14.81
CA ALA A 426 -17.28 -19.07 -15.37
C ALA A 426 -18.02 -18.17 -14.35
N ALA A 427 -18.92 -18.74 -13.55
CA ALA A 427 -19.59 -18.01 -12.48
C ALA A 427 -18.62 -17.59 -11.35
N ALA A 428 -17.64 -18.44 -11.01
CA ALA A 428 -16.59 -18.11 -10.06
C ALA A 428 -15.67 -16.99 -10.56
N ASP A 429 -15.23 -17.05 -11.82
CA ASP A 429 -14.40 -16.02 -12.44
C ASP A 429 -15.13 -14.67 -12.49
N GLU A 430 -16.44 -14.66 -12.77
CA GLU A 430 -17.24 -13.44 -12.70
C GLU A 430 -17.27 -12.85 -11.28
N LYS A 431 -17.41 -13.68 -10.26
CA LYS A 431 -17.35 -13.22 -8.86
C LYS A 431 -15.97 -12.71 -8.46
N ILE A 432 -14.88 -13.32 -8.95
CA ILE A 432 -13.53 -12.81 -8.76
C ILE A 432 -13.40 -11.43 -9.44
N ARG A 433 -13.90 -11.29 -10.66
CA ARG A 433 -13.86 -10.04 -11.43
C ARG A 433 -14.60 -8.90 -10.72
N THR A 434 -15.75 -9.17 -10.10
CA THR A 434 -16.56 -8.17 -9.40
C THR A 434 -16.18 -7.98 -7.92
N PHE A 435 -15.28 -8.79 -7.38
CA PHE A 435 -14.97 -8.86 -5.94
C PHE A 435 -14.68 -7.50 -5.32
N GLN A 436 -13.91 -6.65 -5.98
CA GLN A 436 -13.55 -5.34 -5.43
C GLN A 436 -14.76 -4.41 -5.38
N ALA A 437 -15.57 -4.36 -6.43
CA ALA A 437 -16.78 -3.55 -6.46
C ALA A 437 -17.84 -4.06 -5.48
N ASP A 438 -18.00 -5.39 -5.37
CA ASP A 438 -18.90 -6.02 -4.41
C ASP A 438 -18.43 -5.77 -2.97
N GLY A 439 -17.13 -5.92 -2.70
CA GLY A 439 -16.53 -5.62 -1.40
C GLY A 439 -16.68 -4.15 -0.98
N ALA A 440 -16.50 -3.24 -1.92
CA ALA A 440 -16.69 -1.81 -1.67
C ALA A 440 -18.14 -1.48 -1.30
N ARG A 441 -19.10 -2.06 -2.04
CA ARG A 441 -20.53 -1.83 -1.82
C ARG A 441 -21.07 -2.53 -0.56
N ASP A 442 -20.74 -3.80 -0.39
CA ASP A 442 -21.43 -4.68 0.54
C ASP A 442 -20.65 -4.91 1.85
N ALA A 443 -19.31 -4.72 1.83
CA ALA A 443 -18.44 -4.96 2.97
C ALA A 443 -17.67 -3.71 3.45
N GLY A 444 -17.98 -2.52 2.92
CA GLY A 444 -17.36 -1.28 3.37
C GLY A 444 -15.87 -1.15 3.05
N ILE A 445 -15.37 -1.86 2.03
CA ILE A 445 -13.97 -1.82 1.64
C ILE A 445 -13.71 -0.55 0.82
N PHE A 446 -13.10 0.44 1.47
CA PHE A 446 -12.65 1.68 0.83
C PHE A 446 -11.39 1.48 -0.02
N HIS A 447 -10.46 0.65 0.46
CA HIS A 447 -9.18 0.46 -0.22
C HIS A 447 -8.86 -1.03 -0.39
N HIS A 448 -8.73 -1.46 -1.63
CA HIS A 448 -8.27 -2.80 -1.99
C HIS A 448 -6.78 -2.80 -2.31
N LEU A 449 -6.02 -3.71 -1.72
CA LEU A 449 -4.61 -3.89 -2.04
C LEU A 449 -4.29 -5.36 -2.34
N ILE A 450 -3.25 -5.56 -3.14
CA ILE A 450 -2.59 -6.87 -3.31
C ILE A 450 -1.18 -6.71 -2.77
N THR A 451 -0.78 -7.56 -1.82
CA THR A 451 0.49 -7.40 -1.10
C THR A 451 1.72 -7.74 -1.94
N LEU A 452 1.68 -8.79 -2.76
CA LEU A 452 2.84 -9.38 -3.45
C LEU A 452 2.72 -9.49 -4.99
N PRO A 453 1.90 -8.70 -5.70
CA PRO A 453 1.61 -8.96 -7.12
C PRO A 453 2.85 -8.78 -7.98
N THR A 454 3.68 -7.79 -7.67
CA THR A 454 4.87 -7.45 -8.45
C THR A 454 6.03 -8.42 -8.22
N TYR A 455 6.09 -9.06 -7.05
CA TYR A 455 6.97 -10.19 -6.77
C TYR A 455 6.64 -11.38 -7.70
N HIS A 456 5.37 -11.79 -7.74
CA HIS A 456 4.92 -12.91 -8.56
C HIS A 456 5.08 -12.64 -10.07
N THR A 457 4.73 -11.43 -10.52
CA THR A 457 4.90 -11.06 -11.95
C THR A 457 6.37 -11.03 -12.36
N ALA A 458 7.27 -10.51 -11.51
CA ALA A 458 8.70 -10.51 -11.79
C ALA A 458 9.25 -11.94 -11.86
N ALA A 459 8.88 -12.80 -10.90
CA ALA A 459 9.30 -14.20 -10.87
C ALA A 459 8.84 -14.95 -12.14
N LEU A 460 7.55 -14.85 -12.50
CA LEU A 460 6.99 -15.51 -13.67
C LEU A 460 7.63 -15.02 -14.97
N SER A 461 7.84 -13.71 -15.12
CA SER A 461 8.44 -13.14 -16.32
C SER A 461 9.90 -13.55 -16.47
N THR A 462 10.66 -13.60 -15.36
CA THR A 462 12.04 -14.04 -15.34
C THR A 462 12.17 -15.53 -15.66
N ASP A 463 11.30 -16.37 -15.09
CA ASP A 463 11.27 -17.81 -15.38
C ASP A 463 11.02 -18.08 -16.87
N ASN A 464 10.01 -17.43 -17.45
CA ASN A 464 9.69 -17.56 -18.87
C ASN A 464 10.87 -17.14 -19.77
N LEU A 465 11.53 -16.02 -19.45
CA LEU A 465 12.69 -15.57 -20.19
C LEU A 465 13.86 -16.58 -20.07
N ALA A 466 14.16 -17.02 -18.86
CA ALA A 466 15.26 -17.96 -18.61
C ALA A 466 15.04 -19.29 -19.33
N LYS A 467 13.81 -19.84 -19.29
CA LYS A 467 13.44 -21.07 -19.96
C LYS A 467 13.72 -21.01 -21.47
N GLY A 468 13.39 -19.92 -22.14
CA GLY A 468 13.63 -19.78 -23.58
C GLY A 468 15.08 -19.41 -23.89
N TYR A 469 15.66 -18.43 -23.17
CA TYR A 469 16.98 -17.89 -23.46
C TYR A 469 18.10 -18.92 -23.29
N PHE A 470 18.07 -19.71 -22.22
CA PHE A 470 19.03 -20.79 -21.98
C PHE A 470 18.65 -22.11 -22.66
N GLY A 471 17.51 -22.15 -23.34
CA GLY A 471 17.05 -23.27 -24.18
C GLY A 471 17.39 -23.08 -25.65
N SER A 472 16.55 -23.64 -26.51
CA SER A 472 16.75 -23.61 -27.97
C SER A 472 16.41 -22.28 -28.65
N GLU A 473 15.70 -21.37 -27.96
CA GLU A 473 15.28 -20.08 -28.51
C GLU A 473 16.38 -19.00 -28.46
N GLY A 474 17.31 -19.10 -27.50
CA GLY A 474 18.41 -18.14 -27.33
C GLY A 474 17.90 -16.69 -27.27
N MET A 475 18.54 -15.79 -28.02
CA MET A 475 18.15 -14.36 -28.08
C MET A 475 16.71 -14.12 -28.55
N LEU A 476 16.12 -15.05 -29.30
CA LEU A 476 14.75 -14.91 -29.78
C LEU A 476 13.74 -14.88 -28.61
N ALA A 477 14.02 -15.61 -27.52
CA ALA A 477 13.20 -15.59 -26.31
C ALA A 477 13.05 -14.16 -25.75
N TYR A 478 14.17 -13.42 -25.65
CA TYR A 478 14.13 -12.01 -25.23
C TYR A 478 13.44 -11.12 -26.28
N VAL A 479 13.85 -11.23 -27.54
CA VAL A 479 13.33 -10.35 -28.61
C VAL A 479 11.83 -10.54 -28.81
N ALA A 480 11.36 -11.78 -28.90
CA ALA A 480 9.93 -12.07 -29.13
C ALA A 480 9.10 -11.96 -27.84
N GLY A 481 9.66 -12.43 -26.73
CA GLY A 481 8.97 -12.49 -25.43
C GLY A 481 8.88 -11.14 -24.72
N VAL A 482 9.85 -10.25 -24.90
CA VAL A 482 9.96 -8.97 -24.20
C VAL A 482 9.98 -7.81 -25.17
N GLN A 483 11.09 -7.59 -25.90
CA GLN A 483 11.34 -6.37 -26.66
C GLN A 483 10.24 -6.04 -27.70
N ARG A 484 9.78 -7.02 -28.47
CA ARG A 484 8.69 -6.81 -29.45
C ARG A 484 7.37 -6.46 -28.78
N LYS A 485 7.11 -7.00 -27.59
CA LYS A 485 5.90 -6.67 -26.82
C LYS A 485 5.96 -5.25 -26.30
N GLU A 486 7.09 -4.87 -25.70
CA GLU A 486 7.33 -3.51 -25.21
C GLU A 486 7.15 -2.47 -26.33
N LEU A 487 7.70 -2.73 -27.51
CA LEU A 487 7.55 -1.87 -28.70
C LEU A 487 6.08 -1.74 -29.14
N ARG A 488 5.37 -2.88 -29.26
CA ARG A 488 3.96 -2.89 -29.71
C ARG A 488 3.03 -2.20 -28.71
N GLU A 489 3.30 -2.37 -27.45
CA GLU A 489 2.53 -1.77 -26.39
C GLU A 489 2.99 -0.35 -26.03
N GLY A 490 4.10 0.12 -26.62
CA GLY A 490 4.65 1.46 -26.37
C GLY A 490 5.06 1.67 -24.93
N LEU A 491 5.78 0.69 -24.32
CA LEU A 491 6.32 0.84 -22.98
C LEU A 491 7.51 1.80 -22.98
N ALA A 492 7.53 2.73 -22.01
CA ALA A 492 8.61 3.71 -21.90
C ALA A 492 9.99 3.07 -21.66
N CYS A 493 10.04 1.91 -21.00
CA CYS A 493 11.28 1.20 -20.67
C CYS A 493 12.04 0.66 -21.89
N VAL A 494 11.42 0.55 -23.06
CA VAL A 494 12.11 0.23 -24.34
C VAL A 494 13.24 1.22 -24.57
N LYS A 495 13.02 2.51 -24.31
CA LYS A 495 14.03 3.56 -24.36
C LYS A 495 14.70 3.70 -22.97
N HIS A 496 15.36 2.64 -22.50
CA HIS A 496 15.86 2.51 -21.13
C HIS A 496 16.83 3.64 -20.70
N GLN A 497 17.61 4.23 -21.61
CA GLN A 497 18.46 5.38 -21.29
C GLN A 497 17.61 6.61 -20.92
N ALA A 498 16.57 6.91 -21.70
CA ALA A 498 15.62 7.97 -21.41
C ALA A 498 14.79 7.64 -20.15
N MET A 499 14.42 6.36 -19.97
CA MET A 499 13.74 5.89 -18.75
C MET A 499 14.59 6.13 -17.51
N ALA A 500 15.91 5.95 -17.59
CA ALA A 500 16.86 6.24 -16.53
C ALA A 500 17.16 7.73 -16.33
N GLY A 501 16.65 8.63 -17.19
CA GLY A 501 16.77 10.07 -17.04
C GLY A 501 17.88 10.74 -17.87
N SER A 502 18.43 10.08 -18.91
CA SER A 502 19.46 10.68 -19.76
C SER A 502 19.02 12.02 -20.37
N ASN A 503 17.75 12.13 -20.80
CA ASN A 503 17.21 13.36 -21.37
C ASN A 503 17.16 14.51 -20.34
N ILE A 504 16.81 14.21 -19.09
CA ILE A 504 16.80 15.20 -18.00
C ILE A 504 18.24 15.70 -17.75
N GLY A 505 19.20 14.78 -17.70
CA GLY A 505 20.62 15.13 -17.52
C GLY A 505 21.17 15.99 -18.66
N ASP A 506 20.75 15.72 -19.90
CA ASP A 506 21.15 16.51 -21.06
C ASP A 506 20.52 17.92 -21.01
N ASP A 507 19.25 18.04 -20.64
CA ASP A 507 18.58 19.34 -20.46
C ASP A 507 19.26 20.15 -19.33
N HIS A 508 19.62 19.52 -18.21
CA HIS A 508 20.34 20.17 -17.11
C HIS A 508 21.72 20.68 -17.54
N LYS A 509 22.50 19.89 -18.31
CA LYS A 509 23.79 20.33 -18.84
C LYS A 509 23.64 21.57 -19.75
N GLU A 510 22.62 21.57 -20.60
CA GLU A 510 22.28 22.71 -21.45
C GLU A 510 21.92 23.94 -20.61
N TYR A 511 21.16 23.81 -19.54
CA TYR A 511 20.85 24.91 -18.63
C TYR A 511 22.06 25.46 -17.89
N PHE A 512 23.04 24.59 -17.54
CA PHE A 512 24.23 24.99 -16.76
C PHE A 512 25.34 25.58 -17.61
N SER A 513 25.53 25.10 -18.83
CA SER A 513 26.70 25.45 -19.68
C SER A 513 26.34 25.99 -21.07
N GLY A 514 25.04 26.06 -21.42
CA GLY A 514 24.56 26.52 -22.71
C GLY A 514 24.59 25.46 -23.82
N GLU A 515 24.28 25.86 -25.06
CA GLU A 515 24.03 24.96 -26.20
C GLU A 515 25.21 24.07 -26.62
N GLN A 516 26.41 24.29 -26.10
CA GLN A 516 27.60 23.51 -26.44
C GLN A 516 27.86 22.34 -25.51
N ALA A 517 26.93 21.99 -24.61
CA ALA A 517 27.08 20.88 -23.71
C ALA A 517 27.12 19.54 -24.44
N LEU A 518 28.02 18.65 -23.99
CA LEU A 518 28.04 17.27 -24.46
C LEU A 518 26.75 16.53 -24.02
N LYS A 519 25.96 16.09 -24.99
CA LYS A 519 24.74 15.32 -24.76
C LYS A 519 25.05 13.83 -24.73
N ALA A 520 24.41 13.10 -23.79
CA ALA A 520 24.52 11.66 -23.70
C ALA A 520 23.68 10.96 -24.80
N SER A 521 22.61 11.60 -25.26
CA SER A 521 21.71 11.06 -26.28
C SER A 521 22.17 11.51 -27.69
N GLY A 522 22.88 10.64 -28.41
CA GLY A 522 23.30 10.88 -29.80
C GLY A 522 22.23 10.47 -30.81
N LYS A 523 22.13 11.24 -31.94
CA LYS A 523 21.15 10.96 -33.01
C LYS A 523 21.27 9.57 -33.60
N ASP A 524 22.48 9.01 -33.65
CA ASP A 524 22.76 7.79 -34.41
C ASP A 524 22.72 6.51 -33.55
N ASN A 525 22.70 6.61 -32.22
CA ASN A 525 22.81 5.44 -31.33
C ASN A 525 21.69 5.29 -30.31
N THR A 526 21.06 6.37 -29.84
CA THR A 526 20.08 6.28 -28.73
C THR A 526 18.81 7.09 -28.93
N MET A 527 18.85 8.19 -29.69
CA MET A 527 17.65 9.01 -29.93
C MET A 527 16.62 8.32 -30.82
N ASN A 528 17.06 7.65 -31.89
CA ASN A 528 16.20 7.08 -32.92
C ASN A 528 16.29 5.55 -33.00
N GLN A 529 16.84 4.89 -31.97
CA GLN A 529 17.12 3.45 -32.00
C GLN A 529 15.86 2.59 -32.15
N PHE A 530 14.70 3.10 -31.77
CA PHE A 530 13.42 2.43 -31.81
C PHE A 530 12.30 3.29 -32.45
N ASP A 531 12.70 4.26 -33.28
CA ASP A 531 11.74 5.08 -34.05
C ASP A 531 11.40 4.43 -35.39
#